data_c213a003f95983b5dc6c62930bc57a16
#
_entry.id   c213a003f95983b5dc6c62930bc57a16
#
_cell.length_a   1.000
_cell.length_b   1.000
_cell.length_c   1.000
_cell.angle_alpha   90.00
_cell.angle_beta   90.00
_cell.angle_gamma   90.00
#
_symmetry.space_group_name_H-M   'P 1'
#
loop_
_entity.id
_entity.type
_entity.pdbx_description
1 polymer ?
#
loop_
_entity_poly.entity_id
_entity_poly.type
_entity_poly.pdbx_seq_one_letter_code
_entity_poly.pdbx_strand_id
1 'polypeptide(L)'
;MIGLFFALQLASTASVPIPTFVVVRDGASTTSVPVTINGAEPSVRADVLVKALKGTLITGTNLHYTLALPRARLDLIDGIPFAKMDTLTIPLSRAPQVRGGQLYLPFQFVSEVIPRYAGGYYYDAAQSELRTFTVRSDSRAVATAAIPTRPPANSAAVISAPARLPANSTAVRITPATAKPKVRKLVVIDAGHGGPDNGMTGPIGNNPPWFVEKDVTLSVAKKLEAVMRARGYDVLMTRTTDTLIALYDRGRIANANHGDVFVSIHCNAPGYNTAAGARERGFETYFLAEAKTEGERRVQDMENESVKFETGANAPKGDPLSFIITDMAQNEHLRESSDLAQTIQDGLIEVHPGPNRGVQQANFAVLRGSYMPAVLIEIGFGSNQSEATYLTDQANQRALARNIADSIIAYLGHYESRVGGQR
;
A
#
# COMPACT_ATOMS: atom_id res chain seq x y z
N MET A 1 -0.59 20.21 -56.02
CA MET A 1 -0.74 20.24 -54.55
C MET A 1 -1.35 18.95 -54.14
N ILE A 2 -0.54 18.04 -53.64
CA ILE A 2 -0.97 16.71 -53.17
C ILE A 2 -0.94 16.76 -51.65
N GLY A 3 -2.15 16.73 -51.06
CA GLY A 3 -2.34 16.71 -49.61
C GLY A 3 -2.09 15.30 -49.06
N LEU A 4 -1.09 15.15 -48.22
CA LEU A 4 -0.78 13.92 -47.50
C LEU A 4 -1.65 13.88 -46.24
N PHE A 5 -2.65 12.99 -46.23
CA PHE A 5 -3.42 12.66 -45.02
C PHE A 5 -2.58 11.67 -44.17
N PHE A 6 -2.06 12.12 -43.03
CA PHE A 6 -1.57 11.24 -42.00
C PHE A 6 -2.75 10.71 -41.18
N ALA A 7 -3.07 9.45 -41.36
CA ALA A 7 -3.99 8.74 -40.48
C ALA A 7 -3.26 8.42 -39.16
N LEU A 8 -3.66 9.11 -38.09
CA LEU A 8 -3.24 8.83 -36.73
C LEU A 8 -3.95 7.53 -36.27
N GLN A 9 -3.27 6.41 -36.25
CA GLN A 9 -3.76 5.20 -35.59
C GLN A 9 -3.75 5.42 -34.09
N LEU A 10 -4.94 5.63 -33.52
CA LEU A 10 -5.19 5.54 -32.09
C LEU A 10 -4.97 4.09 -31.65
N ALA A 11 -3.89 3.83 -30.95
CA ALA A 11 -3.69 2.58 -30.24
C ALA A 11 -4.77 2.47 -29.15
N SER A 12 -5.74 1.60 -29.37
CA SER A 12 -6.75 1.19 -28.41
C SER A 12 -6.03 0.55 -27.20
N THR A 13 -6.06 1.19 -26.04
CA THR A 13 -5.69 0.54 -24.78
C THR A 13 -6.73 -0.53 -24.50
N ALA A 14 -6.39 -1.76 -24.75
CA ALA A 14 -7.23 -2.90 -24.46
C ALA A 14 -7.49 -2.96 -22.95
N SER A 15 -8.72 -2.63 -22.54
CA SER A 15 -9.21 -2.97 -21.21
C SER A 15 -9.10 -4.50 -21.07
N VAL A 16 -8.47 -4.99 -20.00
CA VAL A 16 -8.44 -6.42 -19.72
C VAL A 16 -9.89 -6.89 -19.67
N PRO A 17 -10.32 -7.78 -20.58
CA PRO A 17 -11.73 -8.19 -20.63
C PRO A 17 -12.07 -8.91 -19.32
N ILE A 18 -13.23 -8.59 -18.75
CA ILE A 18 -13.77 -9.32 -17.60
C ILE A 18 -13.94 -10.77 -18.04
N PRO A 19 -13.30 -11.73 -17.34
CA PRO A 19 -13.40 -13.12 -17.75
C PRO A 19 -14.83 -13.64 -17.57
N THR A 20 -15.28 -14.49 -18.47
CA THR A 20 -16.58 -15.18 -18.33
C THR A 20 -16.49 -16.37 -17.36
N PHE A 21 -15.31 -16.83 -17.04
CA PHE A 21 -15.02 -17.87 -16.06
C PHE A 21 -13.61 -17.73 -15.50
N VAL A 22 -13.39 -18.29 -14.33
CA VAL A 22 -12.07 -18.48 -13.72
C VAL A 22 -11.72 -19.96 -13.74
N VAL A 23 -10.54 -20.30 -14.19
CA VAL A 23 -10.00 -21.66 -14.08
C VAL A 23 -9.33 -21.82 -12.73
N VAL A 24 -9.84 -22.69 -11.87
CA VAL A 24 -9.14 -23.10 -10.64
C VAL A 24 -8.28 -24.30 -10.97
N ARG A 25 -6.94 -24.14 -10.83
CA ARG A 25 -5.96 -25.22 -11.09
C ARG A 25 -5.33 -25.70 -9.79
N ASP A 26 -5.50 -27.00 -9.53
CA ASP A 26 -4.86 -27.69 -8.41
C ASP A 26 -4.05 -28.89 -8.90
N GLY A 27 -2.75 -28.69 -9.05
CA GLY A 27 -1.88 -29.67 -9.73
C GLY A 27 -2.32 -29.90 -11.17
N ALA A 28 -2.65 -31.15 -11.51
CA ALA A 28 -3.15 -31.54 -12.83
C ALA A 28 -4.67 -31.37 -13.00
N SER A 29 -5.41 -31.09 -11.92
CA SER A 29 -6.87 -30.91 -11.93
C SER A 29 -7.24 -29.48 -12.24
N THR A 30 -8.22 -29.28 -13.12
CA THR A 30 -8.78 -27.96 -13.45
C THR A 30 -10.30 -27.95 -13.26
N THR A 31 -10.82 -26.87 -12.67
CA THR A 31 -12.26 -26.66 -12.49
C THR A 31 -12.61 -25.26 -12.96
N SER A 32 -13.62 -25.13 -13.81
CA SER A 32 -14.10 -23.84 -14.28
C SER A 32 -15.16 -23.28 -13.33
N VAL A 33 -14.97 -22.05 -12.87
CA VAL A 33 -15.91 -21.28 -12.03
C VAL A 33 -16.50 -20.18 -12.87
N PRO A 34 -17.81 -20.21 -13.19
CA PRO A 34 -18.45 -19.16 -13.97
C PRO A 34 -18.41 -17.81 -13.27
N VAL A 35 -18.12 -16.76 -14.03
CA VAL A 35 -18.23 -15.37 -13.59
C VAL A 35 -19.54 -14.79 -14.13
N THR A 36 -20.33 -14.23 -13.25
CA THR A 36 -21.61 -13.62 -13.58
C THR A 36 -21.48 -12.11 -13.52
N ILE A 37 -21.86 -11.43 -14.59
CA ILE A 37 -21.89 -9.96 -14.67
C ILE A 37 -23.34 -9.54 -14.45
N ASN A 38 -23.65 -9.05 -13.25
CA ASN A 38 -24.95 -8.46 -12.92
C ASN A 38 -24.71 -7.05 -12.38
N GLY A 39 -24.96 -6.02 -13.23
CA GLY A 39 -24.61 -4.65 -12.95
C GLY A 39 -23.16 -4.32 -13.31
N ALA A 40 -22.51 -3.44 -12.56
CA ALA A 40 -21.19 -2.91 -12.89
C ALA A 40 -20.01 -3.84 -12.54
N GLU A 41 -20.21 -4.85 -11.68
CA GLU A 41 -19.10 -5.70 -11.21
C GLU A 41 -19.36 -7.20 -11.39
N PRO A 42 -18.31 -7.95 -11.77
CA PRO A 42 -18.39 -9.40 -11.88
C PRO A 42 -18.46 -10.06 -10.48
N SER A 43 -19.15 -11.18 -10.41
CA SER A 43 -19.31 -11.97 -9.20
C SER A 43 -19.19 -13.47 -9.50
N VAL A 44 -18.88 -14.27 -8.50
CA VAL A 44 -18.81 -15.72 -8.57
C VAL A 44 -19.72 -16.36 -7.53
N ARG A 45 -20.28 -17.50 -7.84
CA ARG A 45 -21.08 -18.28 -6.87
C ARG A 45 -20.15 -18.88 -5.80
N ALA A 46 -20.49 -18.64 -4.54
CA ALA A 46 -19.67 -19.09 -3.40
C ALA A 46 -19.56 -20.62 -3.32
N ASP A 47 -20.65 -21.35 -3.52
CA ASP A 47 -20.67 -22.81 -3.48
C ASP A 47 -19.81 -23.44 -4.58
N VAL A 48 -19.83 -22.87 -5.80
CA VAL A 48 -19.01 -23.35 -6.92
C VAL A 48 -17.54 -23.06 -6.68
N LEU A 49 -17.21 -21.83 -6.24
CA LEU A 49 -15.84 -21.43 -5.94
C LEU A 49 -15.23 -22.29 -4.82
N VAL A 50 -15.95 -22.41 -3.70
CA VAL A 50 -15.47 -23.16 -2.52
C VAL A 50 -15.27 -24.64 -2.86
N LYS A 51 -16.17 -25.24 -3.62
CA LYS A 51 -16.03 -26.62 -4.10
C LYS A 51 -14.80 -26.79 -5.01
N ALA A 52 -14.56 -25.84 -5.92
CA ALA A 52 -13.36 -25.85 -6.78
C ALA A 52 -12.07 -25.77 -5.96
N LEU A 53 -12.10 -25.09 -4.81
CA LEU A 53 -10.99 -24.94 -3.86
C LEU A 53 -10.92 -26.08 -2.82
N LYS A 54 -11.71 -27.17 -2.97
CA LYS A 54 -11.80 -28.29 -2.04
C LYS A 54 -12.21 -27.88 -0.62
N GLY A 55 -12.97 -26.81 -0.51
CA GLY A 55 -13.55 -26.32 0.73
C GLY A 55 -15.03 -26.66 0.87
N THR A 56 -15.65 -26.05 1.86
CA THR A 56 -17.08 -26.20 2.18
C THR A 56 -17.69 -24.84 2.46
N LEU A 57 -18.86 -24.55 1.87
CA LEU A 57 -19.68 -23.40 2.23
C LEU A 57 -20.63 -23.84 3.35
N ILE A 58 -20.55 -23.17 4.51
CA ILE A 58 -21.40 -23.40 5.66
C ILE A 58 -22.38 -22.24 5.76
N THR A 59 -23.67 -22.53 5.78
CA THR A 59 -24.73 -21.54 6.00
C THR A 59 -25.13 -21.54 7.46
N GLY A 60 -24.97 -20.40 8.12
CA GLY A 60 -25.37 -20.17 9.50
C GLY A 60 -26.75 -19.52 9.61
N THR A 61 -27.10 -19.07 10.81
CA THR A 61 -28.29 -18.26 11.07
C THR A 61 -28.02 -16.78 10.76
N ASN A 62 -29.07 -15.97 10.61
CA ASN A 62 -28.98 -14.51 10.43
C ASN A 62 -28.10 -14.09 9.24
N LEU A 63 -28.24 -14.72 8.10
CA LEU A 63 -27.53 -14.39 6.85
C LEU A 63 -25.99 -14.55 6.96
N HIS A 64 -25.52 -15.31 7.94
CA HIS A 64 -24.11 -15.64 8.09
C HIS A 64 -23.70 -16.82 7.20
N TYR A 65 -22.53 -16.71 6.60
CA TYR A 65 -21.91 -17.72 5.75
C TYR A 65 -20.45 -17.90 6.13
N THR A 66 -19.96 -19.13 6.10
CA THR A 66 -18.54 -19.41 6.28
C THR A 66 -17.99 -20.17 5.08
N LEU A 67 -16.95 -19.63 4.47
CA LEU A 67 -16.12 -20.33 3.50
C LEU A 67 -15.02 -21.06 4.27
N ALA A 68 -15.17 -22.35 4.46
CA ALA A 68 -14.14 -23.20 5.06
C ALA A 68 -13.25 -23.77 3.96
N LEU A 69 -12.10 -23.14 3.72
CA LEU A 69 -11.06 -23.58 2.80
C LEU A 69 -10.02 -24.44 3.52
N PRO A 70 -9.21 -25.23 2.82
CA PRO A 70 -8.23 -26.13 3.45
C PRO A 70 -7.23 -25.43 4.40
N ARG A 71 -7.02 -24.12 4.21
CA ARG A 71 -6.03 -23.33 4.97
C ARG A 71 -6.55 -22.03 5.55
N ALA A 72 -7.83 -21.73 5.35
CA ALA A 72 -8.44 -20.49 5.82
C ALA A 72 -9.93 -20.67 6.08
N ARG A 73 -10.43 -19.91 7.03
CA ARG A 73 -11.86 -19.81 7.31
C ARG A 73 -12.26 -18.35 7.18
N LEU A 74 -13.18 -18.07 6.27
CA LEU A 74 -13.67 -16.74 5.98
C LEU A 74 -15.14 -16.65 6.34
N ASP A 75 -15.49 -15.82 7.31
CA ASP A 75 -16.88 -15.60 7.71
C ASP A 75 -17.42 -14.34 7.00
N LEU A 76 -18.66 -14.43 6.54
CA LEU A 76 -19.35 -13.43 5.72
C LEU A 76 -20.77 -13.22 6.22
N ILE A 77 -21.31 -12.05 5.93
CA ILE A 77 -22.73 -11.73 6.15
C ILE A 77 -23.29 -11.22 4.82
N ASP A 78 -24.46 -11.72 4.41
CA ASP A 78 -25.17 -11.21 3.24
C ASP A 78 -25.45 -9.71 3.39
N GLY A 79 -25.18 -8.93 2.34
CA GLY A 79 -25.36 -7.48 2.35
C GLY A 79 -24.27 -6.70 3.11
N ILE A 80 -23.32 -7.36 3.74
CA ILE A 80 -22.22 -6.71 4.48
C ILE A 80 -20.91 -6.84 3.69
N PRO A 81 -20.27 -5.75 3.29
CA PRO A 81 -19.10 -5.79 2.41
C PRO A 81 -17.79 -6.09 3.16
N PHE A 82 -17.81 -7.08 4.04
CA PHE A 82 -16.65 -7.56 4.77
C PHE A 82 -16.61 -9.08 4.81
N ALA A 83 -15.38 -9.61 4.81
CA ALA A 83 -15.07 -10.96 5.25
C ALA A 83 -14.29 -10.90 6.56
N LYS A 84 -14.50 -11.86 7.44
CA LYS A 84 -13.72 -12.00 8.67
C LYS A 84 -12.91 -13.28 8.62
N MET A 85 -11.62 -13.20 8.95
CA MET A 85 -10.75 -14.35 9.11
C MET A 85 -10.04 -14.23 10.47
N ASP A 86 -10.42 -15.09 11.41
CA ASP A 86 -10.00 -14.99 12.81
C ASP A 86 -10.30 -13.61 13.40
N THR A 87 -9.26 -12.85 13.74
CA THR A 87 -9.37 -11.46 14.23
C THR A 87 -9.29 -10.42 13.11
N LEU A 88 -8.91 -10.83 11.89
CA LEU A 88 -8.75 -9.95 10.75
C LEU A 88 -10.08 -9.68 10.06
N THR A 89 -10.41 -8.41 9.84
CA THR A 89 -11.54 -7.98 9.01
C THR A 89 -11.03 -7.58 7.63
N ILE A 90 -11.53 -8.24 6.59
CA ILE A 90 -11.11 -8.06 5.20
C ILE A 90 -12.20 -7.29 4.47
N PRO A 91 -11.93 -6.07 3.98
CA PRO A 91 -12.90 -5.31 3.21
C PRO A 91 -13.10 -5.93 1.82
N LEU A 92 -14.32 -5.83 1.33
CA LEU A 92 -14.72 -6.32 0.02
C LEU A 92 -15.15 -5.16 -0.87
N SER A 93 -14.85 -5.24 -2.16
CA SER A 93 -15.26 -4.25 -3.17
C SER A 93 -16.79 -4.08 -3.24
N ARG A 94 -17.50 -5.14 -2.88
CA ARG A 94 -18.97 -5.17 -2.76
C ARG A 94 -19.40 -6.22 -1.74
N ALA A 95 -20.56 -5.98 -1.12
CA ALA A 95 -21.16 -6.96 -0.24
C ALA A 95 -21.46 -8.28 -0.96
N PRO A 96 -21.21 -9.44 -0.34
CA PRO A 96 -21.79 -10.69 -0.74
C PRO A 96 -23.32 -10.58 -0.85
N GLN A 97 -23.92 -11.22 -1.81
CA GLN A 97 -25.37 -11.11 -2.05
C GLN A 97 -26.00 -12.47 -2.28
N VAL A 98 -27.09 -12.75 -1.58
CA VAL A 98 -27.93 -13.91 -1.85
C VAL A 98 -28.93 -13.58 -2.96
N ARG A 99 -28.90 -14.36 -4.03
CA ARG A 99 -29.82 -14.25 -5.17
C ARG A 99 -30.35 -15.65 -5.53
N GLY A 100 -31.65 -15.81 -5.56
CA GLY A 100 -32.24 -17.10 -5.83
C GLY A 100 -31.79 -18.23 -4.89
N GLY A 101 -31.52 -17.88 -3.62
CA GLY A 101 -31.02 -18.83 -2.61
C GLY A 101 -29.54 -19.22 -2.72
N GLN A 102 -28.79 -18.55 -3.62
CA GLN A 102 -27.35 -18.77 -3.81
C GLN A 102 -26.55 -17.53 -3.40
N LEU A 103 -25.45 -17.74 -2.67
CA LEU A 103 -24.54 -16.67 -2.29
C LEU A 103 -23.58 -16.33 -3.44
N TYR A 104 -23.52 -15.07 -3.81
CA TYR A 104 -22.59 -14.51 -4.79
C TYR A 104 -21.55 -13.65 -4.09
N LEU A 105 -20.28 -13.90 -4.41
CA LEU A 105 -19.14 -13.16 -3.90
C LEU A 105 -18.63 -12.20 -4.98
N PRO A 106 -18.17 -10.99 -4.64
CA PRO A 106 -17.51 -10.14 -5.60
C PRO A 106 -16.28 -10.84 -6.18
N PHE A 107 -15.95 -10.55 -7.43
CA PHE A 107 -14.83 -11.16 -8.14
C PHE A 107 -13.49 -10.96 -7.42
N GLN A 108 -13.40 -9.91 -6.62
CA GLN A 108 -12.27 -9.62 -5.73
C GLN A 108 -11.93 -10.83 -4.83
N PHE A 109 -12.89 -11.66 -4.49
CA PHE A 109 -12.62 -12.89 -3.73
C PHE A 109 -11.62 -13.80 -4.43
N VAL A 110 -11.71 -13.89 -5.75
CA VAL A 110 -10.83 -14.73 -6.57
C VAL A 110 -9.51 -14.03 -6.87
N SER A 111 -9.57 -12.73 -7.21
CA SER A 111 -8.41 -11.98 -7.67
C SER A 111 -7.50 -11.52 -6.51
N GLU A 112 -8.04 -11.30 -5.31
CA GLU A 112 -7.31 -10.68 -4.22
C GLU A 112 -7.47 -11.42 -2.87
N VAL A 113 -8.72 -11.65 -2.41
CA VAL A 113 -8.97 -12.12 -1.03
C VAL A 113 -8.36 -13.50 -0.80
N ILE A 114 -8.69 -14.47 -1.65
CA ILE A 114 -8.18 -15.84 -1.51
C ILE A 114 -6.66 -15.88 -1.70
N PRO A 115 -6.07 -15.30 -2.77
CA PRO A 115 -4.62 -15.28 -2.94
C PRO A 115 -3.86 -14.63 -1.78
N ARG A 116 -4.40 -13.57 -1.22
CA ARG A 116 -3.72 -12.77 -0.18
C ARG A 116 -3.84 -13.38 1.21
N TYR A 117 -5.01 -13.88 1.57
CA TYR A 117 -5.32 -14.23 2.96
C TYR A 117 -5.42 -15.73 3.22
N ALA A 118 -5.82 -16.52 2.22
CA ALA A 118 -6.03 -17.96 2.45
C ALA A 118 -4.74 -18.81 2.36
N GLY A 119 -3.62 -18.24 1.90
CA GLY A 119 -2.34 -18.93 1.76
C GLY A 119 -2.35 -20.09 0.74
N GLY A 120 -1.31 -20.19 -0.07
CA GLY A 120 -1.20 -21.27 -1.06
C GLY A 120 -2.03 -21.09 -2.31
N TYR A 121 -2.48 -19.88 -2.61
CA TYR A 121 -3.22 -19.52 -3.82
C TYR A 121 -2.55 -18.33 -4.53
N TYR A 122 -2.58 -18.36 -5.85
CA TYR A 122 -2.10 -17.29 -6.72
C TYR A 122 -3.08 -17.09 -7.87
N TYR A 123 -3.47 -15.84 -8.13
CA TYR A 123 -4.32 -15.48 -9.26
C TYR A 123 -3.50 -14.89 -10.41
N ASP A 124 -3.59 -15.54 -11.56
CA ASP A 124 -3.00 -15.07 -12.82
C ASP A 124 -4.08 -14.35 -13.65
N ALA A 125 -4.02 -13.02 -13.65
CA ALA A 125 -5.01 -12.20 -14.34
C ALA A 125 -4.96 -12.36 -15.86
N ALA A 126 -3.77 -12.64 -16.44
CA ALA A 126 -3.60 -12.82 -17.89
C ALA A 126 -4.25 -14.10 -18.39
N GLN A 127 -4.30 -15.13 -17.54
CA GLN A 127 -4.88 -16.43 -17.86
C GLN A 127 -6.26 -16.62 -17.22
N SER A 128 -6.73 -15.69 -16.43
CA SER A 128 -7.95 -15.81 -15.60
C SER A 128 -7.93 -17.12 -14.78
N GLU A 129 -6.79 -17.41 -14.16
CA GLU A 129 -6.53 -18.68 -13.50
C GLU A 129 -6.16 -18.48 -12.03
N LEU A 130 -6.86 -19.15 -11.12
CA LEU A 130 -6.52 -19.27 -9.70
C LEU A 130 -5.79 -20.59 -9.47
N ARG A 131 -4.49 -20.53 -9.19
CA ARG A 131 -3.63 -21.70 -8.98
C ARG A 131 -3.46 -22.00 -7.51
N THR A 132 -3.50 -23.27 -7.15
CA THR A 132 -3.06 -23.74 -5.83
C THR A 132 -1.59 -24.16 -5.91
N PHE A 133 -0.85 -23.89 -4.86
CA PHE A 133 0.51 -24.39 -4.70
C PHE A 133 0.73 -24.97 -3.31
N THR A 134 1.58 -25.99 -3.23
CA THR A 134 1.94 -26.59 -1.95
C THR A 134 2.92 -25.67 -1.25
N VAL A 135 2.48 -24.94 -0.24
CA VAL A 135 3.42 -24.34 0.73
C VAL A 135 4.05 -25.52 1.45
N ARG A 136 5.32 -25.80 1.23
CA ARG A 136 6.06 -26.74 2.09
C ARG A 136 5.98 -26.16 3.50
N SER A 137 5.14 -26.76 4.32
CA SER A 137 5.19 -26.57 5.75
C SER A 137 6.50 -27.18 6.20
N ASP A 138 7.52 -26.36 6.42
CA ASP A 138 8.56 -26.74 7.38
C ASP A 138 7.82 -26.79 8.71
N SER A 139 7.28 -27.99 8.98
CA SER A 139 6.66 -28.34 10.25
C SER A 139 7.74 -28.38 11.33
N ARG A 140 8.12 -27.22 11.80
CA ARG A 140 8.68 -27.09 13.13
C ARG A 140 7.48 -27.09 14.06
N ALA A 141 7.11 -28.28 14.51
CA ALA A 141 6.17 -28.47 15.60
C ALA A 141 6.57 -27.51 16.72
N VAL A 142 5.69 -26.57 17.05
CA VAL A 142 5.75 -25.86 18.32
C VAL A 142 5.42 -26.89 19.37
N ALA A 143 6.44 -27.52 19.92
CA ALA A 143 6.33 -28.29 21.14
C ALA A 143 5.87 -27.29 22.21
N THR A 144 4.67 -27.49 22.70
CA THR A 144 4.13 -26.86 23.91
C THR A 144 5.09 -27.18 25.04
N ALA A 145 6.01 -26.32 25.34
CA ALA A 145 6.88 -26.42 26.50
C ALA A 145 6.02 -26.18 27.74
N ALA A 146 5.72 -27.26 28.45
CA ALA A 146 5.17 -27.20 29.78
C ALA A 146 6.14 -26.38 30.68
N ILE A 147 5.56 -25.46 31.43
CA ILE A 147 6.26 -24.63 32.42
C ILE A 147 6.89 -25.60 33.47
N PRO A 148 8.21 -25.63 33.66
CA PRO A 148 8.79 -26.39 34.73
C PRO A 148 8.69 -25.59 36.04
N THR A 149 7.94 -26.15 36.99
CA THR A 149 7.95 -25.71 38.38
C THR A 149 9.33 -25.96 38.97
N ARG A 150 9.89 -24.94 39.58
CA ARG A 150 11.18 -24.88 40.27
C ARG A 150 11.17 -25.76 41.53
N PRO A 151 12.12 -26.69 41.73
CA PRO A 151 12.41 -27.24 43.03
C PRO A 151 13.52 -26.44 43.73
N PRO A 152 13.63 -26.53 45.09
CA PRO A 152 14.50 -25.67 45.88
C PRO A 152 15.95 -26.08 45.89
N ALA A 153 16.79 -25.10 46.20
CA ALA A 153 18.25 -25.26 46.37
C ALA A 153 18.61 -26.19 47.51
N ASN A 154 19.60 -27.07 47.30
CA ASN A 154 20.74 -27.21 48.19
C ASN A 154 21.77 -28.23 47.66
N SER A 155 23.00 -27.87 47.92
CA SER A 155 24.17 -28.70 48.24
C SER A 155 25.29 -28.83 47.20
N ALA A 156 26.40 -28.42 47.71
CA ALA A 156 27.73 -28.27 47.18
C ALA A 156 28.50 -29.56 46.88
N ALA A 157 29.65 -29.33 46.25
CA ALA A 157 30.87 -30.17 46.11
C ALA A 157 30.94 -30.98 44.80
N VAL A 158 32.03 -31.13 44.07
CA VAL A 158 33.47 -31.12 44.32
C VAL A 158 34.16 -31.03 42.93
N ILE A 159 35.29 -30.34 42.90
CA ILE A 159 36.20 -30.14 41.76
C ILE A 159 36.97 -31.45 41.46
N SER A 160 37.12 -31.80 40.18
CA SER A 160 38.24 -32.59 39.66
C SER A 160 38.43 -32.40 38.16
N ALA A 161 39.57 -31.87 37.74
CA ALA A 161 40.14 -31.90 36.39
C ALA A 161 41.43 -32.78 36.47
N PRO A 162 42.09 -33.06 35.31
CA PRO A 162 41.70 -33.22 33.91
C PRO A 162 42.26 -34.55 33.31
N ALA A 163 41.71 -34.96 32.18
CA ALA A 163 42.36 -35.95 31.31
C ALA A 163 42.56 -35.42 29.88
N ARG A 164 43.78 -35.40 29.42
CA ARG A 164 44.20 -35.05 28.05
C ARG A 164 43.74 -36.14 27.08
N LEU A 165 43.16 -35.70 25.94
CA LEU A 165 42.91 -36.54 24.78
C LEU A 165 43.80 -36.12 23.60
N PRO A 166 44.14 -37.05 22.70
CA PRO A 166 45.16 -36.83 21.65
C PRO A 166 44.56 -36.09 20.43
N ALA A 167 45.47 -35.32 19.80
CA ALA A 167 45.22 -34.60 18.56
C ALA A 167 45.12 -35.57 17.39
N ASN A 168 43.96 -35.61 16.76
CA ASN A 168 43.77 -35.85 15.32
C ASN A 168 42.37 -35.37 14.94
N SER A 169 42.24 -34.15 14.49
CA SER A 169 41.01 -33.65 13.92
C SER A 169 41.29 -33.12 12.55
N THR A 170 40.83 -33.87 11.55
CA THR A 170 40.59 -33.38 10.20
C THR A 170 39.66 -32.21 10.29
N ALA A 171 40.13 -31.02 9.94
CA ALA A 171 39.33 -29.80 9.93
C ALA A 171 38.20 -29.94 8.93
N VAL A 172 37.00 -30.18 9.42
CA VAL A 172 35.77 -30.00 8.63
C VAL A 172 35.61 -28.50 8.39
N ARG A 173 35.84 -28.09 7.15
CA ARG A 173 35.60 -26.75 6.69
C ARG A 173 34.09 -26.50 6.78
N ILE A 174 33.61 -25.83 7.80
CA ILE A 174 32.24 -25.33 7.91
C ILE A 174 32.12 -24.18 6.90
N THR A 175 31.53 -24.48 5.75
CA THR A 175 31.05 -23.42 4.86
C THR A 175 30.01 -22.60 5.63
N PRO A 176 30.11 -21.26 5.66
CA PRO A 176 29.10 -20.45 6.29
C PRO A 176 27.75 -20.76 5.64
N ALA A 177 26.73 -21.03 6.45
CA ALA A 177 25.37 -21.16 5.97
C ALA A 177 25.03 -19.91 5.15
N THR A 178 24.66 -20.11 3.90
CA THR A 178 24.19 -19.02 3.04
C THR A 178 23.04 -18.34 3.75
N ALA A 179 23.24 -17.08 4.16
CA ALA A 179 22.19 -16.25 4.74
C ALA A 179 20.99 -16.27 3.77
N LYS A 180 19.80 -16.58 4.30
CA LYS A 180 18.56 -16.47 3.51
C LYS A 180 18.54 -15.10 2.86
N PRO A 181 18.19 -14.98 1.55
CA PRO A 181 18.11 -13.68 0.90
C PRO A 181 17.14 -12.81 1.72
N LYS A 182 17.63 -11.67 2.20
CA LYS A 182 16.82 -10.69 2.93
C LYS A 182 15.78 -10.18 1.92
N VAL A 183 14.49 -10.42 2.17
CA VAL A 183 13.41 -9.85 1.35
C VAL A 183 13.54 -8.34 1.44
N ARG A 184 13.75 -7.71 0.28
CA ARG A 184 13.87 -6.25 0.22
C ARG A 184 12.50 -5.62 0.45
N LYS A 185 12.50 -4.53 1.19
CA LYS A 185 11.31 -3.71 1.40
C LYS A 185 10.99 -2.90 0.16
N LEU A 186 9.71 -2.85 -0.21
CA LEU A 186 9.19 -2.08 -1.33
C LEU A 186 8.63 -0.74 -0.84
N VAL A 187 9.25 0.35 -1.24
CA VAL A 187 8.77 1.72 -1.00
C VAL A 187 8.02 2.20 -2.23
N VAL A 188 6.74 2.55 -2.06
CA VAL A 188 5.94 3.14 -3.12
C VAL A 188 6.00 4.66 -3.00
N ILE A 189 6.51 5.31 -4.03
CA ILE A 189 6.65 6.77 -4.11
C ILE A 189 5.62 7.31 -5.08
N ASP A 190 4.74 8.16 -4.58
CA ASP A 190 3.75 8.84 -5.36
C ASP A 190 4.20 10.30 -5.61
N ALA A 191 4.25 10.70 -6.86
CA ALA A 191 4.45 12.08 -7.25
C ALA A 191 3.07 12.72 -7.47
N GLY A 192 2.67 13.64 -6.62
CA GLY A 192 1.37 14.31 -6.71
C GLY A 192 1.09 14.93 -8.06
N HIS A 193 -0.19 15.01 -8.44
CA HIS A 193 -0.67 15.59 -9.71
C HIS A 193 -0.14 14.91 -10.97
N GLY A 194 -0.18 15.60 -12.13
CA GLY A 194 0.34 15.12 -13.42
C GLY A 194 -0.65 15.28 -14.57
N GLY A 195 -0.14 15.30 -15.80
CA GLY A 195 -0.92 15.53 -17.01
C GLY A 195 -1.64 16.87 -16.99
N PRO A 196 -2.98 16.91 -17.15
CA PRO A 196 -3.76 18.15 -17.10
C PRO A 196 -3.86 18.76 -15.70
N ASP A 197 -3.59 17.99 -14.66
CA ASP A 197 -3.57 18.45 -13.29
C ASP A 197 -2.18 19.02 -12.95
N ASN A 198 -2.07 20.33 -12.93
CA ASN A 198 -0.84 21.02 -12.60
C ASN A 198 -0.54 21.08 -11.10
N GLY A 199 -1.54 20.79 -10.25
CA GLY A 199 -1.47 21.13 -8.85
C GLY A 199 -1.39 22.67 -8.66
N MET A 200 -0.75 23.06 -7.59
CA MET A 200 -0.48 24.45 -7.28
C MET A 200 0.42 25.09 -8.31
N THR A 201 0.10 26.32 -8.73
CA THR A 201 0.96 27.16 -9.59
C THR A 201 1.28 28.48 -8.90
N GLY A 202 2.52 28.97 -9.05
CA GLY A 202 2.96 30.15 -8.32
C GLY A 202 4.26 30.77 -8.84
N PRO A 203 4.90 31.60 -8.04
CA PRO A 203 4.40 32.19 -6.79
C PRO A 203 3.24 33.17 -7.01
N ILE A 204 2.47 33.42 -5.94
CA ILE A 204 1.40 34.43 -5.98
C ILE A 204 1.99 35.79 -6.31
N GLY A 205 1.33 36.50 -7.27
CA GLY A 205 1.77 37.81 -7.76
C GLY A 205 2.63 37.74 -9.02
N ASN A 206 3.09 36.58 -9.46
CA ASN A 206 3.81 36.40 -10.74
C ASN A 206 2.83 36.07 -11.87
N ASN A 207 3.02 36.72 -13.01
CA ASN A 207 2.22 36.44 -14.21
C ASN A 207 3.13 36.52 -15.46
N PRO A 208 3.38 35.40 -16.17
CA PRO A 208 2.90 34.05 -15.86
C PRO A 208 3.55 33.45 -14.61
N PRO A 209 2.88 32.49 -13.95
CA PRO A 209 3.50 31.70 -12.88
C PRO A 209 4.64 30.85 -13.47
N TRP A 210 5.70 30.65 -12.68
CA TRP A 210 6.86 29.84 -13.12
C TRP A 210 7.08 28.59 -12.29
N PHE A 211 6.39 28.47 -11.16
CA PHE A 211 6.34 27.26 -10.35
C PHE A 211 5.12 26.44 -10.74
N VAL A 212 5.32 25.15 -10.96
CA VAL A 212 4.25 24.17 -11.23
C VAL A 212 4.49 22.96 -10.34
N GLU A 213 3.56 22.64 -9.48
CA GLU A 213 3.71 21.60 -8.47
C GLU A 213 4.02 20.24 -9.07
N LYS A 214 3.28 19.78 -10.08
CA LYS A 214 3.49 18.46 -10.70
C LYS A 214 4.92 18.23 -11.19
N ASP A 215 5.63 19.27 -11.59
CA ASP A 215 7.02 19.18 -12.06
C ASP A 215 7.99 19.03 -10.90
N VAL A 216 7.74 19.75 -9.80
CA VAL A 216 8.54 19.69 -8.59
C VAL A 216 8.38 18.36 -7.89
N THR A 217 7.12 17.90 -7.71
CA THR A 217 6.83 16.62 -7.07
C THR A 217 7.44 15.45 -7.83
N LEU A 218 7.35 15.45 -9.17
CA LEU A 218 7.99 14.42 -10.00
C LEU A 218 9.53 14.47 -9.90
N SER A 219 10.10 15.68 -9.86
CA SER A 219 11.55 15.87 -9.76
C SER A 219 12.10 15.38 -8.42
N VAL A 220 11.42 15.68 -7.31
CA VAL A 220 11.80 15.21 -5.97
C VAL A 220 11.59 13.70 -5.85
N ALA A 221 10.45 13.18 -6.32
CA ALA A 221 10.14 11.75 -6.29
C ALA A 221 11.19 10.90 -7.04
N LYS A 222 11.65 11.32 -8.22
CA LYS A 222 12.73 10.65 -8.95
C LYS A 222 14.06 10.66 -8.20
N LYS A 223 14.37 11.74 -7.48
CA LYS A 223 15.58 11.81 -6.65
C LYS A 223 15.46 10.90 -5.44
N LEU A 224 14.28 10.84 -4.82
CA LEU A 224 13.98 9.93 -3.73
C LEU A 224 14.10 8.46 -4.20
N GLU A 225 13.53 8.12 -5.34
CA GLU A 225 13.69 6.80 -5.94
C GLU A 225 15.16 6.41 -6.10
N ALA A 226 15.97 7.30 -6.68
CA ALA A 226 17.39 7.04 -6.91
C ALA A 226 18.15 6.79 -5.59
N VAL A 227 17.86 7.57 -4.54
CA VAL A 227 18.48 7.41 -3.22
C VAL A 227 18.05 6.08 -2.57
N MET A 228 16.75 5.76 -2.59
CA MET A 228 16.23 4.51 -1.99
C MET A 228 16.80 3.27 -2.69
N ARG A 229 16.83 3.26 -4.02
CA ARG A 229 17.45 2.17 -4.79
C ARG A 229 18.95 2.01 -4.49
N ALA A 230 19.69 3.12 -4.41
CA ALA A 230 21.12 3.10 -4.06
C ALA A 230 21.38 2.54 -2.66
N ARG A 231 20.40 2.60 -1.76
CA ARG A 231 20.44 2.04 -0.40
C ARG A 231 19.89 0.62 -0.29
N GLY A 232 19.54 -0.01 -1.42
CA GLY A 232 19.14 -1.42 -1.48
C GLY A 232 17.67 -1.69 -1.21
N TYR A 233 16.81 -0.67 -1.30
CA TYR A 233 15.36 -0.81 -1.25
C TYR A 233 14.79 -1.00 -2.66
N ASP A 234 13.73 -1.77 -2.76
CA ASP A 234 12.92 -1.80 -3.97
C ASP A 234 12.00 -0.58 -4.00
N VAL A 235 11.81 0.00 -5.18
CA VAL A 235 11.00 1.21 -5.33
C VAL A 235 10.04 1.04 -6.50
N LEU A 236 8.80 1.43 -6.27
CA LEU A 236 7.78 1.60 -7.29
C LEU A 236 7.32 3.05 -7.29
N MET A 237 7.34 3.70 -8.44
CA MET A 237 6.74 5.02 -8.61
C MET A 237 5.34 4.90 -9.22
N THR A 238 4.37 5.68 -8.75
CA THR A 238 3.03 5.72 -9.35
C THR A 238 3.05 6.33 -10.74
N ARG A 239 3.90 7.33 -10.96
CA ARG A 239 4.20 7.90 -12.29
C ARG A 239 5.67 8.25 -12.41
N THR A 240 6.22 8.10 -13.60
CA THR A 240 7.60 8.48 -13.95
C THR A 240 7.68 9.56 -15.01
N THR A 241 6.55 9.99 -15.53
CA THR A 241 6.39 11.02 -16.56
C THR A 241 5.30 12.01 -16.15
N ASP A 242 5.07 13.05 -16.93
CA ASP A 242 3.94 13.96 -16.75
C ASP A 242 2.64 13.29 -17.24
N THR A 243 2.07 12.45 -16.37
CA THR A 243 0.86 11.67 -16.64
C THR A 243 -0.08 11.76 -15.45
N LEU A 244 -1.38 11.91 -15.70
CA LEU A 244 -2.42 11.85 -14.68
C LEU A 244 -2.61 10.39 -14.24
N ILE A 245 -2.52 10.16 -12.94
CA ILE A 245 -2.95 8.93 -12.28
C ILE A 245 -4.11 9.30 -11.35
N ALA A 246 -5.24 8.65 -11.51
CA ALA A 246 -6.40 8.89 -10.65
C ALA A 246 -6.06 8.67 -9.18
N LEU A 247 -6.60 9.48 -8.27
CA LEU A 247 -6.22 9.47 -6.84
C LEU A 247 -6.34 8.08 -6.22
N TYR A 248 -7.46 7.39 -6.49
CA TYR A 248 -7.67 6.04 -5.97
C TYR A 248 -6.74 4.98 -6.59
N ASP A 249 -6.31 5.17 -7.84
CA ASP A 249 -5.43 4.21 -8.50
C ASP A 249 -4.01 4.25 -7.92
N ARG A 250 -3.58 5.34 -7.31
CA ARG A 250 -2.26 5.47 -6.68
C ARG A 250 -2.11 4.49 -5.52
N GLY A 251 -3.07 4.45 -4.58
CA GLY A 251 -3.12 3.45 -3.51
C GLY A 251 -3.30 2.02 -4.04
N ARG A 252 -4.13 1.82 -5.07
CA ARG A 252 -4.32 0.51 -5.71
C ARG A 252 -3.04 -0.03 -6.35
N ILE A 253 -2.24 0.83 -6.99
CA ILE A 253 -0.92 0.47 -7.52
C ILE A 253 -0.02 -0.03 -6.39
N ALA A 254 -0.01 0.67 -5.24
CA ALA A 254 0.78 0.27 -4.08
C ALA A 254 0.34 -1.11 -3.55
N ASN A 255 -0.95 -1.33 -3.39
CA ASN A 255 -1.51 -2.59 -2.89
C ASN A 255 -1.23 -3.76 -3.84
N ALA A 256 -1.44 -3.57 -5.15
CA ALA A 256 -1.23 -4.60 -6.16
C ALA A 256 0.23 -5.07 -6.22
N ASN A 257 1.17 -4.24 -5.80
CA ASN A 257 2.60 -4.54 -5.76
C ASN A 257 3.12 -4.87 -4.36
N HIS A 258 2.23 -5.00 -3.37
CA HIS A 258 2.60 -5.32 -1.98
C HIS A 258 3.61 -4.33 -1.37
N GLY A 259 3.36 -3.03 -1.55
CA GLY A 259 4.17 -1.98 -0.94
C GLY A 259 4.26 -2.11 0.58
N ASP A 260 5.44 -1.88 1.13
CA ASP A 260 5.64 -1.87 2.59
C ASP A 260 5.31 -0.50 3.19
N VAL A 261 5.53 0.58 2.42
CA VAL A 261 5.13 1.96 2.76
C VAL A 261 4.72 2.71 1.50
N PHE A 262 3.81 3.67 1.65
CA PHE A 262 3.37 4.58 0.59
C PHE A 262 3.66 6.03 0.99
N VAL A 263 4.34 6.76 0.13
CA VAL A 263 4.74 8.17 0.37
C VAL A 263 4.35 9.01 -0.82
N SER A 264 3.36 9.90 -0.63
CA SER A 264 2.94 10.89 -1.62
C SER A 264 3.63 12.23 -1.37
N ILE A 265 4.14 12.86 -2.42
CA ILE A 265 4.90 14.11 -2.35
C ILE A 265 4.08 15.20 -3.03
N HIS A 266 3.82 16.29 -2.30
CA HIS A 266 3.04 17.45 -2.69
C HIS A 266 3.73 18.78 -2.33
N CYS A 267 3.20 19.88 -2.84
CA CYS A 267 3.61 21.23 -2.49
C CYS A 267 2.38 22.04 -2.09
N ASN A 268 2.34 22.46 -0.86
CA ASN A 268 1.21 23.12 -0.23
C ASN A 268 0.82 24.44 -0.92
N ALA A 269 -0.43 24.81 -0.76
CA ALA A 269 -0.99 26.08 -1.20
C ALA A 269 -1.96 26.65 -0.15
N PRO A 270 -2.10 27.99 -0.08
CA PRO A 270 -2.95 28.63 0.94
C PRO A 270 -4.45 28.47 0.66
N GLY A 271 -4.87 28.01 -0.53
CA GLY A 271 -6.27 27.93 -0.95
C GLY A 271 -6.90 29.30 -1.33
N TYR A 272 -6.12 30.38 -1.27
CA TYR A 272 -6.55 31.73 -1.66
C TYR A 272 -5.41 32.52 -2.26
N ASN A 273 -5.72 33.29 -3.32
CA ASN A 273 -4.74 34.10 -4.05
C ASN A 273 -4.69 35.53 -3.51
N THR A 274 -4.08 35.73 -2.35
CA THR A 274 -3.97 37.03 -1.68
C THR A 274 -2.54 37.27 -1.19
N ALA A 275 -2.25 38.52 -0.82
CA ALA A 275 -0.96 38.86 -0.18
C ALA A 275 -0.72 38.10 1.14
N ALA A 276 -1.75 37.68 1.84
CA ALA A 276 -1.61 36.80 3.00
C ALA A 276 -1.19 35.39 2.57
N GLY A 277 -1.82 34.83 1.52
CA GLY A 277 -1.44 33.54 0.95
C GLY A 277 -0.01 33.50 0.42
N ALA A 278 0.47 34.60 -0.16
CA ALA A 278 1.86 34.72 -0.60
C ALA A 278 2.89 34.64 0.54
N ARG A 279 2.48 34.83 1.81
CA ARG A 279 3.33 34.73 3.00
C ARG A 279 3.28 33.39 3.70
N GLU A 280 2.30 32.53 3.37
CA GLU A 280 2.23 31.16 3.88
C GLU A 280 3.49 30.40 3.47
N ARG A 281 4.03 29.63 4.41
CA ARG A 281 5.28 28.88 4.20
C ARG A 281 5.43 27.78 5.25
N GLY A 282 6.38 26.87 5.01
CA GLY A 282 6.70 25.76 5.89
C GLY A 282 6.33 24.42 5.29
N PHE A 283 6.55 23.38 6.03
CA PHE A 283 6.32 22.01 5.62
C PHE A 283 5.49 21.26 6.67
N GLU A 284 4.73 20.28 6.23
CA GLU A 284 3.87 19.46 7.08
C GLU A 284 3.72 18.07 6.48
N THR A 285 3.52 17.07 7.33
CA THR A 285 3.32 15.68 6.90
C THR A 285 1.99 15.17 7.42
N TYR A 286 1.21 14.62 6.51
CA TYR A 286 -0.14 14.14 6.79
C TYR A 286 -0.20 12.62 6.82
N PHE A 287 -1.01 12.08 7.72
CA PHE A 287 -1.52 10.72 7.65
C PHE A 287 -3.05 10.74 7.53
N LEU A 288 -3.62 9.61 7.14
CA LEU A 288 -5.04 9.53 6.90
C LEU A 288 -5.83 9.43 8.19
N ALA A 289 -6.65 10.43 8.47
CA ALA A 289 -7.69 10.44 9.51
C ALA A 289 -8.67 11.59 9.22
N GLU A 290 -9.66 11.76 10.07
CA GLU A 290 -10.58 12.89 9.94
C GLU A 290 -9.86 14.20 10.30
N ALA A 291 -10.03 15.23 9.46
CA ALA A 291 -9.41 16.55 9.67
C ALA A 291 -9.94 17.21 10.96
N LYS A 292 -9.06 17.67 11.82
CA LYS A 292 -9.39 18.33 13.10
C LYS A 292 -9.54 19.84 12.99
N THR A 293 -8.79 20.44 12.08
CA THR A 293 -8.72 21.89 11.89
C THR A 293 -9.25 22.32 10.54
N GLU A 294 -9.58 23.60 10.41
CA GLU A 294 -9.98 24.19 9.13
C GLU A 294 -8.84 24.25 8.12
N GLY A 295 -7.60 24.40 8.63
CA GLY A 295 -6.38 24.32 7.81
C GLY A 295 -6.22 22.95 7.15
N GLU A 296 -6.32 21.87 7.93
CA GLU A 296 -6.27 20.49 7.44
C GLU A 296 -7.38 20.21 6.42
N ARG A 297 -8.61 20.66 6.68
CA ARG A 297 -9.74 20.51 5.75
C ARG A 297 -9.48 21.21 4.42
N ARG A 298 -8.94 22.43 4.48
CA ARG A 298 -8.63 23.20 3.28
C ARG A 298 -7.60 22.49 2.39
N VAL A 299 -6.51 21.97 2.96
CA VAL A 299 -5.49 21.21 2.22
C VAL A 299 -6.11 19.93 1.65
N GLN A 300 -6.89 19.20 2.45
CA GLN A 300 -7.63 18.02 1.98
C GLN A 300 -8.52 18.33 0.77
N ASP A 301 -9.28 19.40 0.83
CA ASP A 301 -10.23 19.75 -0.24
C ASP A 301 -9.49 20.15 -1.51
N MET A 302 -8.37 20.87 -1.40
CA MET A 302 -7.51 21.22 -2.53
C MET A 302 -6.95 19.98 -3.23
N GLU A 303 -6.35 19.07 -2.47
CA GLU A 303 -5.74 17.87 -3.03
C GLU A 303 -6.80 16.92 -3.61
N ASN A 304 -7.95 16.80 -2.96
CA ASN A 304 -9.06 15.99 -3.45
C ASN A 304 -9.73 16.59 -4.70
N GLU A 305 -9.57 17.90 -4.98
CA GLU A 305 -10.08 18.52 -6.22
C GLU A 305 -9.48 17.93 -7.52
N SER A 306 -8.34 17.26 -7.42
CA SER A 306 -7.72 16.54 -8.56
C SER A 306 -8.68 15.55 -9.23
N VAL A 307 -9.70 15.06 -8.51
CA VAL A 307 -10.80 14.23 -9.04
C VAL A 307 -11.48 14.88 -10.27
N LYS A 308 -11.54 16.20 -10.36
CA LYS A 308 -12.15 16.90 -11.52
C LYS A 308 -11.45 16.60 -12.86
N PHE A 309 -10.21 16.17 -12.83
CA PHE A 309 -9.45 15.77 -14.01
C PHE A 309 -9.59 14.28 -14.35
N GLU A 310 -10.20 13.50 -13.47
CA GLU A 310 -10.45 12.08 -13.65
C GLU A 310 -11.69 11.87 -14.54
N THR A 311 -11.51 11.80 -15.85
CA THR A 311 -12.60 11.67 -16.82
C THR A 311 -12.66 10.27 -17.44
N GLY A 312 -13.85 9.80 -17.79
CA GLY A 312 -14.08 8.56 -18.53
C GLY A 312 -13.65 7.31 -17.76
N ALA A 313 -12.72 6.54 -18.30
CA ALA A 313 -12.26 5.27 -17.73
C ALA A 313 -11.55 5.42 -16.38
N ASN A 314 -11.04 6.61 -16.09
CA ASN A 314 -10.32 6.92 -14.85
C ASN A 314 -11.21 7.54 -13.76
N ALA A 315 -12.51 7.73 -14.03
CA ALA A 315 -13.43 8.18 -12.99
C ALA A 315 -13.47 7.14 -11.85
N PRO A 316 -13.52 7.59 -10.57
CA PRO A 316 -13.61 6.68 -9.44
C PRO A 316 -14.78 5.72 -9.66
N LYS A 317 -14.50 4.44 -9.81
CA LYS A 317 -15.54 3.39 -9.97
C LYS A 317 -16.07 2.93 -8.61
N GLY A 318 -15.87 3.74 -7.58
CA GLY A 318 -16.23 3.41 -6.20
C GLY A 318 -17.65 3.85 -5.85
N ASP A 319 -18.43 2.91 -5.31
CA ASP A 319 -19.63 3.16 -4.53
C ASP A 319 -19.28 3.99 -3.27
N PRO A 320 -20.09 4.99 -2.85
CA PRO A 320 -19.91 5.72 -1.59
C PRO A 320 -19.72 4.83 -0.33
N LEU A 321 -20.26 3.61 -0.35
CA LEU A 321 -20.05 2.62 0.70
C LEU A 321 -18.60 2.09 0.76
N SER A 322 -17.85 2.13 -0.31
CA SER A 322 -16.43 1.75 -0.30
C SER A 322 -15.59 2.69 0.59
N PHE A 323 -16.04 3.92 0.83
CA PHE A 323 -15.41 4.86 1.74
C PHE A 323 -15.41 4.40 3.21
N ILE A 324 -16.53 3.87 3.67
CA ILE A 324 -16.67 3.38 5.07
C ILE A 324 -15.80 2.16 5.32
N ILE A 325 -15.60 1.34 4.29
CA ILE A 325 -14.84 0.09 4.36
C ILE A 325 -13.34 0.36 4.40
N THR A 326 -12.91 1.33 3.62
CA THR A 326 -11.52 1.78 3.60
C THR A 326 -11.12 2.34 4.97
N ASP A 327 -12.03 3.03 5.66
CA ASP A 327 -11.82 3.62 6.98
C ASP A 327 -11.47 2.58 8.06
N MET A 328 -12.04 1.39 8.01
CA MET A 328 -11.77 0.33 9.00
C MET A 328 -10.44 -0.41 8.77
N ALA A 329 -10.05 -0.64 7.53
CA ALA A 329 -8.75 -1.25 7.20
C ALA A 329 -7.60 -0.26 7.49
N GLN A 330 -7.87 1.04 7.42
CA GLN A 330 -6.91 2.11 7.71
C GLN A 330 -6.63 2.27 9.19
N ASN A 331 -7.57 1.94 10.07
CA ASN A 331 -7.35 1.98 11.52
C ASN A 331 -6.23 1.02 11.98
N GLU A 332 -5.97 -0.05 11.23
CA GLU A 332 -4.85 -0.97 11.51
C GLU A 332 -3.49 -0.30 11.24
N HIS A 333 -3.39 0.56 10.22
CA HIS A 333 -2.14 1.25 9.85
C HIS A 333 -2.07 2.70 10.29
N LEU A 334 -3.07 3.17 11.04
CA LEU A 334 -3.14 4.58 11.48
C LEU A 334 -1.94 4.95 12.35
N ARG A 335 -1.60 4.09 13.29
CA ARG A 335 -0.48 4.30 14.19
C ARG A 335 0.85 4.28 13.44
N GLU A 336 1.03 3.30 12.57
CA GLU A 336 2.22 3.15 11.74
C GLU A 336 2.38 4.33 10.78
N SER A 337 1.28 4.81 10.20
CA SER A 337 1.29 6.01 9.35
C SER A 337 1.64 7.28 10.14
N SER A 338 1.11 7.42 11.36
CA SER A 338 1.46 8.53 12.25
C SER A 338 2.93 8.50 12.67
N ASP A 339 3.46 7.30 13.01
CA ASP A 339 4.88 7.13 13.35
C ASP A 339 5.81 7.44 12.16
N LEU A 340 5.41 7.02 10.94
CA LEU A 340 6.13 7.37 9.70
C LEU A 340 6.08 8.86 9.43
N ALA A 341 4.91 9.49 9.55
CA ALA A 341 4.73 10.93 9.37
C ALA A 341 5.60 11.73 10.35
N GLN A 342 5.65 11.34 11.63
CA GLN A 342 6.47 12.00 12.63
C GLN A 342 7.96 11.87 12.29
N THR A 343 8.42 10.69 11.88
CA THR A 343 9.83 10.47 11.52
C THR A 343 10.25 11.33 10.33
N ILE A 344 9.37 11.47 9.32
CA ILE A 344 9.63 12.32 8.16
C ILE A 344 9.60 13.80 8.55
N GLN A 345 8.61 14.21 9.33
CA GLN A 345 8.44 15.59 9.77
C GLN A 345 9.65 16.08 10.57
N ASP A 346 10.15 15.25 11.49
CA ASP A 346 11.33 15.56 12.30
C ASP A 346 12.59 15.67 11.44
N GLY A 347 12.75 14.77 10.47
CA GLY A 347 13.86 14.83 9.53
C GLY A 347 13.88 16.12 8.71
N LEU A 348 12.74 16.54 8.19
CA LEU A 348 12.64 17.73 7.34
C LEU A 348 13.08 19.03 8.03
N ILE A 349 13.07 19.09 9.36
CA ILE A 349 13.60 20.22 10.14
C ILE A 349 15.07 20.52 9.80
N GLU A 350 15.85 19.51 9.47
CA GLU A 350 17.28 19.65 9.21
C GLU A 350 17.59 20.30 7.85
N VAL A 351 16.65 20.24 6.91
CA VAL A 351 16.91 20.62 5.50
C VAL A 351 15.99 21.71 4.99
N HIS A 352 14.81 21.90 5.57
CA HIS A 352 13.83 22.87 5.09
C HIS A 352 13.96 24.22 5.80
N PRO A 353 14.09 25.37 5.08
CA PRO A 353 14.30 26.68 5.70
C PRO A 353 13.03 27.30 6.29
N GLY A 354 11.85 26.77 5.98
CA GLY A 354 10.56 27.24 6.48
C GLY A 354 10.20 26.66 7.84
N PRO A 355 9.15 27.17 8.48
CA PRO A 355 8.70 26.69 9.76
C PRO A 355 8.17 25.26 9.68
N ASN A 356 8.46 24.45 10.70
CA ASN A 356 7.83 23.17 10.92
C ASN A 356 6.36 23.38 11.35
N ARG A 357 5.42 22.90 10.54
CA ARG A 357 3.97 23.00 10.80
C ARG A 357 3.43 21.75 11.49
N GLY A 358 4.28 20.75 11.72
CA GLY A 358 3.96 19.53 12.45
C GLY A 358 3.33 18.44 11.61
N VAL A 359 3.07 17.32 12.28
CA VAL A 359 2.28 16.23 11.74
C VAL A 359 0.80 16.59 11.84
N GLN A 360 0.11 16.44 10.72
CA GLN A 360 -1.29 16.76 10.55
C GLN A 360 -2.08 15.50 10.13
N GLN A 361 -3.40 15.60 10.11
CA GLN A 361 -4.25 14.51 9.63
C GLN A 361 -5.39 15.03 8.77
N ALA A 362 -5.70 14.32 7.69
CA ALA A 362 -6.86 14.66 6.88
C ALA A 362 -7.30 13.47 6.00
N ASN A 363 -8.50 13.55 5.44
CA ASN A 363 -9.10 12.48 4.68
C ASN A 363 -8.76 12.60 3.18
N PHE A 364 -7.49 12.40 2.84
CA PHE A 364 -7.00 12.47 1.47
C PHE A 364 -7.40 11.26 0.64
N ALA A 365 -7.98 11.50 -0.53
CA ALA A 365 -8.39 10.46 -1.46
C ALA A 365 -7.21 9.56 -1.89
N VAL A 366 -6.03 10.13 -2.07
CA VAL A 366 -4.81 9.40 -2.45
C VAL A 366 -4.36 8.39 -1.39
N LEU A 367 -4.62 8.65 -0.10
CA LEU A 367 -4.24 7.76 1.00
C LEU A 367 -5.31 6.71 1.32
N ARG A 368 -6.58 6.98 1.01
CA ARG A 368 -7.72 6.12 1.40
C ARG A 368 -7.62 4.69 0.90
N GLY A 369 -6.99 4.45 -0.22
CA GLY A 369 -6.90 3.12 -0.82
C GLY A 369 -5.67 2.32 -0.38
N SER A 370 -4.78 2.85 0.45
CA SER A 370 -3.51 2.23 0.79
C SER A 370 -3.65 1.26 1.97
N TYR A 371 -3.21 0.01 1.79
CA TYR A 371 -3.23 -1.04 2.83
C TYR A 371 -1.84 -1.27 3.45
N MET A 372 -1.09 -0.19 3.62
CA MET A 372 0.20 -0.12 4.28
C MET A 372 0.32 1.25 4.96
N PRO A 373 1.33 1.48 5.81
CA PRO A 373 1.64 2.82 6.32
C PRO A 373 1.76 3.82 5.18
N ALA A 374 0.95 4.88 5.22
CA ALA A 374 0.78 5.82 4.12
C ALA A 374 0.77 7.26 4.60
N VAL A 375 1.54 8.11 3.93
CA VAL A 375 1.66 9.54 4.27
C VAL A 375 1.65 10.41 3.01
N LEU A 376 1.23 11.67 3.20
CA LEU A 376 1.36 12.74 2.23
C LEU A 376 2.26 13.82 2.83
N ILE A 377 3.28 14.22 2.09
CA ILE A 377 4.27 15.20 2.52
C ILE A 377 4.09 16.48 1.72
N GLU A 378 3.78 17.56 2.41
CA GLU A 378 3.79 18.92 1.88
C GLU A 378 5.19 19.51 2.08
N ILE A 379 6.01 19.48 1.03
CA ILE A 379 7.43 19.83 1.11
C ILE A 379 7.68 21.34 1.06
N GLY A 380 6.65 22.18 1.13
CA GLY A 380 6.74 23.65 1.14
C GLY A 380 5.64 24.30 0.31
N PHE A 381 5.51 25.61 0.38
CA PHE A 381 4.47 26.39 -0.30
C PHE A 381 4.97 26.96 -1.63
N GLY A 382 4.48 26.43 -2.75
CA GLY A 382 4.78 26.98 -4.08
C GLY A 382 4.21 28.39 -4.33
N SER A 383 3.24 28.80 -3.50
CA SER A 383 2.69 30.19 -3.48
C SER A 383 3.66 31.24 -2.99
N ASN A 384 4.62 30.85 -2.15
CA ASN A 384 5.59 31.72 -1.54
C ASN A 384 6.83 31.85 -2.43
N GLN A 385 7.25 33.08 -2.74
CA GLN A 385 8.40 33.35 -3.63
C GLN A 385 9.69 32.67 -3.18
N SER A 386 10.02 32.72 -1.88
CA SER A 386 11.26 32.15 -1.37
C SER A 386 11.22 30.62 -1.34
N GLU A 387 10.09 30.02 -0.97
CA GLU A 387 9.95 28.56 -0.96
C GLU A 387 9.82 27.99 -2.38
N ALA A 388 9.11 28.66 -3.30
CA ALA A 388 9.12 28.27 -4.70
C ALA A 388 10.54 28.24 -5.28
N THR A 389 11.37 29.24 -4.95
CA THR A 389 12.79 29.25 -5.34
C THR A 389 13.57 28.10 -4.71
N TYR A 390 13.36 27.84 -3.42
CA TYR A 390 13.98 26.73 -2.71
C TYR A 390 13.57 25.37 -3.32
N LEU A 391 12.28 25.17 -3.57
CA LEU A 391 11.71 23.92 -4.08
C LEU A 391 12.10 23.61 -5.54
N THR A 392 12.41 24.63 -6.35
CA THR A 392 12.86 24.43 -7.74
C THR A 392 14.37 24.24 -7.85
N ASP A 393 15.15 24.56 -6.81
CA ASP A 393 16.60 24.37 -6.80
C ASP A 393 16.96 22.89 -6.74
N GLN A 394 17.83 22.45 -7.64
CA GLN A 394 18.20 21.04 -7.79
C GLN A 394 19.01 20.50 -6.60
N ALA A 395 19.78 21.34 -5.89
CA ALA A 395 20.54 20.91 -4.72
C ALA A 395 19.62 20.70 -3.52
N ASN A 396 18.67 21.61 -3.32
CA ASN A 396 17.65 21.53 -2.27
C ASN A 396 16.74 20.32 -2.49
N GLN A 397 16.29 20.07 -3.71
CA GLN A 397 15.52 18.87 -4.04
C GLN A 397 16.28 17.57 -3.72
N ARG A 398 17.60 17.53 -3.97
CA ARG A 398 18.44 16.39 -3.57
C ARG A 398 18.57 16.27 -2.06
N ALA A 399 18.63 17.38 -1.35
CA ALA A 399 18.68 17.39 0.12
C ALA A 399 17.37 16.87 0.71
N LEU A 400 16.22 17.38 0.25
CA LEU A 400 14.88 16.89 0.62
C LEU A 400 14.75 15.39 0.36
N ALA A 401 15.09 14.93 -0.84
CA ALA A 401 14.98 13.52 -1.21
C ALA A 401 15.87 12.61 -0.34
N ARG A 402 17.09 13.03 -0.02
CA ARG A 402 17.97 12.27 0.90
C ARG A 402 17.40 12.20 2.30
N ASN A 403 16.94 13.31 2.81
CA ASN A 403 16.38 13.38 4.16
C ASN A 403 15.10 12.56 4.31
N ILE A 404 14.18 12.65 3.34
CA ILE A 404 12.98 11.79 3.30
C ILE A 404 13.38 10.31 3.24
N ALA A 405 14.39 9.95 2.42
CA ALA A 405 14.90 8.58 2.36
C ALA A 405 15.46 8.10 3.70
N ASP A 406 16.26 8.93 4.40
CA ASP A 406 16.82 8.64 5.71
C ASP A 406 15.71 8.38 6.72
N SER A 407 14.67 9.20 6.72
CA SER A 407 13.50 9.06 7.59
C SER A 407 12.71 7.78 7.33
N ILE A 408 12.45 7.44 6.06
CA ILE A 408 11.78 6.18 5.69
C ILE A 408 12.60 4.98 6.15
N ILE A 409 13.92 5.00 5.96
CA ILE A 409 14.83 3.92 6.37
C ILE A 409 14.85 3.76 7.88
N ALA A 410 14.93 4.86 8.63
CA ALA A 410 14.87 4.85 10.09
C ALA A 410 13.55 4.25 10.59
N TYR A 411 12.43 4.68 10.02
CA TYR A 411 11.10 4.13 10.33
C TYR A 411 11.04 2.62 10.07
N LEU A 412 11.45 2.15 8.89
CA LEU A 412 11.42 0.73 8.54
C LEU A 412 12.31 -0.10 9.46
N GLY A 413 13.48 0.42 9.87
CA GLY A 413 14.37 -0.23 10.83
C GLY A 413 13.74 -0.37 12.22
N HIS A 414 13.06 0.66 12.70
CA HIS A 414 12.32 0.63 13.97
C HIS A 414 11.12 -0.33 13.89
N TYR A 415 10.40 -0.34 12.78
CA TYR A 415 9.27 -1.25 12.57
C TYR A 415 9.73 -2.72 12.62
N GLU A 416 10.80 -3.08 11.92
CA GLU A 416 11.36 -4.45 11.94
C GLU A 416 11.79 -4.87 13.35
N SER A 417 12.37 -3.98 14.14
CA SER A 417 12.80 -4.29 15.51
C SER A 417 11.61 -4.52 16.45
N ARG A 418 10.50 -3.80 16.27
CA ARG A 418 9.25 -4.00 17.05
C ARG A 418 8.56 -5.32 16.71
N VAL A 419 8.45 -5.66 15.43
CA VAL A 419 7.79 -6.89 14.96
C VAL A 419 8.68 -8.12 15.10
N GLY A 420 9.98 -7.97 14.92
CA GLY A 420 10.98 -9.06 15.05
C GLY A 420 11.26 -9.49 16.49
N GLY A 421 11.07 -8.60 17.48
CA GLY A 421 11.26 -8.88 18.89
C GLY A 421 10.11 -9.64 19.58
N GLN A 422 9.02 -9.89 18.84
CA GLN A 422 7.87 -10.68 19.33
C GLN A 422 7.83 -12.11 18.77
N ARG A 423 8.90 -12.57 18.12
CA ARG A 423 9.02 -13.95 17.61
C ARG A 423 9.97 -14.80 18.41
#